data_4cb3172359bfce467d167c330d0d4a3a
#
_entry.id   4cb3172359bfce467d167c330d0d4a3a
#
_cell.length_a   1.000
_cell.length_b   1.000
_cell.length_c   1.000
_cell.angle_alpha   90.00
_cell.angle_beta   90.00
_cell.angle_gamma   90.00
#
_symmetry.space_group_name_H-M   'P 1'
#
loop_
_entity.id
_entity.type
_entity.pdbx_description
1 polymer ?
#
loop_
_entity_poly.entity_id
_entity_poly.type
_entity_poly.pdbx_seq_one_letter_code
_entity_poly.pdbx_strand_id
1 'polypeptide(L)'
;MFDAKTRAIVVVGAQWGDEGKGKLVDVMAERADWVVRYQGGANAGHTVHIGDRSTVLHQVPSGILHAGVRCAIGNGVVLDPETLFVEVDELVRDGVDVAGRLYVSDRAHLVMPYHKLVDKESSASKAIGTTGRGIGPCYEDKIARRGVRVLDLKHPVRLRALVEKGTEHANHVLAGFGSEKRASVEHTLAALQALAPRLLALSEDVGLAIHRALKSGAAVLFEGAQGSLLDVDHGTYPFVTSSNTTAGGAATGVGVSPRALDECIGVVKAYTTRVGAGPLPTEFDEVMGETVRTLGNEYGATTGRPRRCGWFDAVVVRYAVRVNGLSALAVTKLDVLDTLEKIGLCTGYEIDGQLVTEFPGDLADLEHVTPHYEWFDGWLSSTAGARTLDALPAKARAYLDRIEALVESPIRYVSVGTRRDQIIGL
;
A
#
# COMPACT_ATOMS: atom_id res chain seq x y z
N MET A 1 14.15 -4.24 15.92
CA MET A 1 13.55 -4.83 14.71
C MET A 1 13.26 -6.31 14.98
N PHE A 2 13.64 -7.26 14.09
CA PHE A 2 13.49 -8.69 14.43
C PHE A 2 14.44 -9.10 15.57
N ASP A 3 13.88 -9.87 16.52
CA ASP A 3 14.62 -10.45 17.65
C ASP A 3 13.98 -11.77 18.11
N ALA A 4 14.33 -12.29 19.28
CA ALA A 4 13.77 -13.54 19.77
C ALA A 4 12.27 -13.49 20.08
N LYS A 5 11.69 -12.28 20.29
CA LYS A 5 10.28 -12.05 20.61
C LYS A 5 9.48 -11.52 19.43
N THR A 6 10.15 -10.84 18.50
CA THR A 6 9.53 -10.17 17.35
C THR A 6 9.95 -10.90 16.07
N ARG A 7 9.08 -11.76 15.56
CA ARG A 7 9.29 -12.55 14.34
C ARG A 7 8.37 -12.17 13.20
N ALA A 8 7.25 -11.53 13.47
CA ALA A 8 6.23 -11.14 12.51
C ALA A 8 5.97 -9.64 12.62
N ILE A 9 6.40 -8.87 11.62
CA ILE A 9 6.20 -7.42 11.58
C ILE A 9 5.29 -7.08 10.41
N VAL A 10 4.23 -6.31 10.68
CA VAL A 10 3.36 -5.75 9.64
C VAL A 10 3.75 -4.31 9.40
N VAL A 11 3.96 -3.93 8.14
CA VAL A 11 4.21 -2.54 7.73
C VAL A 11 3.00 -2.04 6.96
N VAL A 12 2.35 -1.00 7.49
CA VAL A 12 1.16 -0.38 6.88
C VAL A 12 1.40 1.09 6.59
N GLY A 13 0.69 1.64 5.61
CA GLY A 13 0.56 3.09 5.47
C GLY A 13 -0.45 3.63 6.47
N ALA A 14 -0.11 4.68 7.20
CA ALA A 14 -0.98 5.27 8.21
C ALA A 14 -1.66 6.57 7.75
N GLN A 15 -1.63 6.87 6.46
CA GLN A 15 -2.28 8.00 5.80
C GLN A 15 -3.08 7.51 4.57
N TRP A 16 -3.09 8.23 3.44
CA TRP A 16 -3.79 7.88 2.19
C TRP A 16 -2.90 7.19 1.14
N GLY A 17 -1.92 6.40 1.57
CA GLY A 17 -0.98 5.75 0.67
C GLY A 17 0.20 6.65 0.26
N ASP A 18 1.13 6.07 -0.51
CA ASP A 18 2.32 6.77 -0.99
C ASP A 18 3.23 7.35 0.10
N GLU A 19 3.15 6.83 1.34
CA GLU A 19 3.94 7.27 2.49
C GLU A 19 5.44 6.94 2.37
N GLY A 20 5.85 6.21 1.32
CA GLY A 20 7.24 5.78 1.16
C GLY A 20 7.55 4.45 1.85
N LYS A 21 6.53 3.61 2.06
CA LYS A 21 6.65 2.26 2.63
C LYS A 21 7.72 1.39 1.97
N GLY A 22 7.81 1.47 0.63
CA GLY A 22 8.75 0.65 -0.13
C GLY A 22 10.19 0.76 0.36
N LYS A 23 10.66 1.96 0.69
CA LYS A 23 12.01 2.18 1.23
C LYS A 23 12.18 1.51 2.61
N LEU A 24 11.21 1.65 3.51
CA LEU A 24 11.30 1.03 4.84
C LEU A 24 11.26 -0.49 4.73
N VAL A 25 10.32 -1.02 3.94
CA VAL A 25 10.19 -2.47 3.71
C VAL A 25 11.46 -3.04 3.10
N ASP A 26 12.05 -2.36 2.12
CA ASP A 26 13.31 -2.76 1.50
C ASP A 26 14.45 -2.86 2.52
N VAL A 27 14.63 -1.84 3.37
CA VAL A 27 15.68 -1.88 4.40
C VAL A 27 15.38 -2.95 5.47
N MET A 28 14.12 -3.13 5.85
CA MET A 28 13.75 -4.17 6.82
C MET A 28 13.89 -5.58 6.24
N ALA A 29 13.73 -5.74 4.92
CA ALA A 29 13.84 -7.01 4.22
C ALA A 29 15.25 -7.62 4.33
N GLU A 30 16.30 -6.82 4.52
CA GLU A 30 17.67 -7.32 4.74
C GLU A 30 17.78 -8.27 5.95
N ARG A 31 16.86 -8.16 6.91
CA ARG A 31 16.83 -8.96 8.15
C ARG A 31 15.64 -9.91 8.20
N ALA A 32 14.90 -10.05 7.12
CA ALA A 32 13.75 -10.94 7.01
C ALA A 32 14.11 -12.22 6.25
N ASP A 33 13.54 -13.35 6.67
CA ASP A 33 13.58 -14.60 5.90
C ASP A 33 12.49 -14.64 4.83
N TRP A 34 11.37 -13.93 5.10
CA TRP A 34 10.21 -13.82 4.19
C TRP A 34 9.69 -12.41 4.12
N VAL A 35 9.28 -11.98 2.92
CA VAL A 35 8.45 -10.78 2.69
C VAL A 35 7.16 -11.19 2.01
N VAL A 36 6.02 -10.79 2.58
CA VAL A 36 4.70 -11.27 2.16
C VAL A 36 3.77 -10.11 1.84
N ARG A 37 3.31 -9.99 0.59
CA ARG A 37 2.21 -9.10 0.21
C ARG A 37 0.88 -9.75 0.56
N TYR A 38 0.03 -9.05 1.32
CA TYR A 38 -1.19 -9.65 1.86
C TYR A 38 -2.48 -9.10 1.26
N GLN A 39 -2.46 -7.95 0.56
CA GLN A 39 -3.65 -7.33 -0.03
C GLN A 39 -3.31 -6.43 -1.23
N GLY A 40 -4.35 -5.87 -1.87
CA GLY A 40 -4.20 -5.03 -3.06
C GLY A 40 -3.99 -5.86 -4.32
N GLY A 41 -3.23 -5.35 -5.24
CA GLY A 41 -2.92 -5.98 -6.51
C GLY A 41 -1.94 -5.14 -7.31
N ALA A 42 -2.03 -5.19 -8.64
CA ALA A 42 -1.16 -4.44 -9.54
C ALA A 42 -1.34 -2.90 -9.46
N ASN A 43 -2.30 -2.40 -8.71
CA ASN A 43 -2.50 -0.97 -8.47
C ASN A 43 -1.48 -0.37 -7.48
N ALA A 44 -0.72 -1.18 -6.75
CA ALA A 44 0.39 -0.70 -5.93
C ALA A 44 1.61 -0.37 -6.81
N GLY A 45 2.47 0.52 -6.32
CA GLY A 45 3.75 0.83 -6.94
C GLY A 45 4.77 1.16 -5.85
N HIS A 46 5.66 0.21 -5.54
CA HIS A 46 6.73 0.38 -4.58
C HIS A 46 8.04 0.64 -5.32
N THR A 47 8.49 1.89 -5.28
CA THR A 47 9.80 2.25 -5.85
C THR A 47 10.90 1.90 -4.87
N VAL A 48 11.84 1.08 -5.30
CA VAL A 48 13.02 0.69 -4.53
C VAL A 48 14.26 1.11 -5.31
N HIS A 49 15.22 1.71 -4.62
CA HIS A 49 16.50 2.15 -5.19
C HIS A 49 17.61 1.17 -4.81
N ILE A 50 18.28 0.58 -5.81
CA ILE A 50 19.43 -0.31 -5.64
C ILE A 50 20.63 0.32 -6.33
N GLY A 51 21.54 0.90 -5.57
CA GLY A 51 22.63 1.71 -6.13
C GLY A 51 22.04 2.87 -6.94
N ASP A 52 22.44 3.01 -8.19
CA ASP A 52 21.95 4.04 -9.11
C ASP A 52 20.70 3.65 -9.89
N ARG A 53 20.17 2.44 -9.66
CA ARG A 53 18.98 1.94 -10.34
C ARG A 53 17.74 2.11 -9.49
N SER A 54 16.62 2.39 -10.14
CA SER A 54 15.30 2.46 -9.52
C SER A 54 14.38 1.41 -10.16
N THR A 55 13.81 0.54 -9.35
CA THR A 55 12.86 -0.49 -9.77
C THR A 55 11.50 -0.22 -9.13
N VAL A 56 10.44 -0.26 -9.93
CA VAL A 56 9.06 -0.12 -9.44
C VAL A 56 8.42 -1.49 -9.40
N LEU A 57 8.12 -1.97 -8.20
CA LEU A 57 7.45 -3.25 -7.97
C LEU A 57 5.94 -3.02 -7.78
N HIS A 58 5.13 -3.78 -8.52
CA HIS A 58 3.67 -3.68 -8.46
C HIS A 58 3.04 -4.82 -7.66
N GLN A 59 3.42 -6.05 -7.92
CA GLN A 59 2.87 -7.24 -7.29
C GLN A 59 3.92 -8.06 -6.54
N VAL A 60 5.13 -8.11 -7.05
CA VAL A 60 6.23 -8.84 -6.40
C VAL A 60 6.61 -8.12 -5.10
N PRO A 61 6.75 -8.84 -3.96
CA PRO A 61 7.20 -8.25 -2.71
C PRO A 61 8.61 -7.67 -2.82
N SER A 62 8.86 -6.53 -2.13
CA SER A 62 10.15 -5.80 -2.20
C SER A 62 11.36 -6.63 -1.76
N GLY A 63 11.15 -7.63 -0.92
CA GLY A 63 12.21 -8.55 -0.47
C GLY A 63 12.89 -9.36 -1.58
N ILE A 64 12.30 -9.45 -2.77
CA ILE A 64 12.88 -10.20 -3.90
C ILE A 64 14.25 -9.65 -4.32
N LEU A 65 14.49 -8.37 -4.05
CA LEU A 65 15.72 -7.67 -4.38
C LEU A 65 16.90 -8.03 -3.45
N HIS A 66 16.63 -8.73 -2.33
CA HIS A 66 17.62 -9.19 -1.38
C HIS A 66 17.90 -10.68 -1.56
N ALA A 67 19.17 -11.03 -1.77
CA ALA A 67 19.56 -12.43 -1.92
C ALA A 67 19.18 -13.26 -0.69
N GLY A 68 18.61 -14.46 -0.92
CA GLY A 68 18.22 -15.37 0.15
C GLY A 68 16.84 -15.09 0.77
N VAL A 69 16.25 -13.91 0.58
CA VAL A 69 14.91 -13.59 1.07
C VAL A 69 13.86 -14.25 0.19
N ARG A 70 12.93 -14.96 0.80
CA ARG A 70 11.78 -15.57 0.12
C ARG A 70 10.62 -14.58 0.09
N CYS A 71 9.88 -14.57 -0.99
CA CYS A 71 8.76 -13.67 -1.22
C CYS A 71 7.48 -14.44 -1.47
N ALA A 72 6.37 -13.99 -0.89
CA ALA A 72 5.08 -14.61 -1.11
C ALA A 72 3.98 -13.58 -1.41
N ILE A 73 3.09 -13.94 -2.32
CA ILE A 73 1.85 -13.22 -2.61
C ILE A 73 0.71 -13.99 -1.96
N GLY A 74 0.08 -13.41 -0.93
CA GLY A 74 -0.99 -14.02 -0.15
C GLY A 74 -2.33 -14.07 -0.88
N ASN A 75 -3.27 -14.83 -0.31
CA ASN A 75 -4.63 -14.99 -0.84
C ASN A 75 -5.49 -13.73 -0.78
N GLY A 76 -5.07 -12.74 -0.01
CA GLY A 76 -5.75 -11.43 0.04
C GLY A 76 -5.49 -10.56 -1.20
N VAL A 77 -4.38 -10.79 -1.89
CA VAL A 77 -4.05 -10.10 -3.15
C VAL A 77 -4.96 -10.58 -4.28
N VAL A 78 -5.38 -9.65 -5.16
CA VAL A 78 -5.95 -9.99 -6.46
C VAL A 78 -4.84 -9.87 -7.50
N LEU A 79 -4.49 -11.01 -8.09
CA LEU A 79 -3.30 -11.18 -8.90
C LEU A 79 -3.60 -10.97 -10.38
N ASP A 80 -2.90 -10.08 -11.03
CA ASP A 80 -2.87 -9.95 -12.48
C ASP A 80 -1.70 -10.79 -13.05
N PRO A 81 -1.99 -11.97 -13.65
CA PRO A 81 -0.93 -12.87 -14.11
C PRO A 81 -0.03 -12.26 -15.21
N GLU A 82 -0.62 -11.47 -16.09
CA GLU A 82 0.11 -10.81 -17.17
C GLU A 82 1.12 -9.78 -16.60
N THR A 83 0.63 -8.88 -15.75
CA THR A 83 1.48 -7.89 -15.09
C THR A 83 2.54 -8.55 -14.21
N LEU A 84 2.20 -9.65 -13.50
CA LEU A 84 3.17 -10.38 -12.68
C LEU A 84 4.35 -10.89 -13.51
N PHE A 85 4.08 -11.53 -14.65
CA PHE A 85 5.17 -12.11 -15.44
C PHE A 85 5.98 -11.08 -16.23
N VAL A 86 5.39 -9.95 -16.60
CA VAL A 86 6.17 -8.81 -17.11
C VAL A 86 7.17 -8.36 -16.04
N GLU A 87 6.74 -8.17 -14.82
CA GLU A 87 7.57 -7.75 -13.68
C GLU A 87 8.66 -8.80 -13.35
N VAL A 88 8.31 -10.08 -13.30
CA VAL A 88 9.26 -11.18 -13.07
C VAL A 88 10.31 -11.25 -14.18
N ASP A 89 9.91 -11.12 -15.44
CA ASP A 89 10.84 -11.19 -16.59
C ASP A 89 11.79 -9.98 -16.62
N GLU A 90 11.34 -8.80 -16.18
CA GLU A 90 12.18 -7.62 -15.99
C GLU A 90 13.20 -7.84 -14.87
N LEU A 91 12.76 -8.35 -13.72
CA LEU A 91 13.66 -8.66 -12.59
C LEU A 91 14.74 -9.67 -12.98
N VAL A 92 14.37 -10.75 -13.69
CA VAL A 92 15.33 -11.77 -14.16
C VAL A 92 16.31 -11.16 -15.17
N ARG A 93 15.86 -10.30 -16.08
CA ARG A 93 16.72 -9.58 -17.04
C ARG A 93 17.72 -8.67 -16.33
N ASP A 94 17.31 -8.08 -15.22
CA ASP A 94 18.16 -7.23 -14.38
C ASP A 94 19.10 -8.02 -13.44
N GLY A 95 19.09 -9.36 -13.55
CA GLY A 95 19.98 -10.26 -12.82
C GLY A 95 19.47 -10.63 -11.42
N VAL A 96 18.20 -10.38 -11.10
CA VAL A 96 17.59 -10.80 -9.84
C VAL A 96 17.24 -12.29 -9.95
N ASP A 97 17.75 -13.09 -9.01
CA ASP A 97 17.36 -14.50 -8.89
C ASP A 97 15.96 -14.60 -8.28
N VAL A 98 14.95 -14.98 -9.08
CA VAL A 98 13.55 -15.15 -8.65
C VAL A 98 13.21 -16.63 -8.45
N ALA A 99 13.97 -17.55 -9.09
CA ALA A 99 13.67 -18.97 -9.07
C ALA A 99 13.73 -19.55 -7.64
N GLY A 100 12.67 -20.27 -7.23
CA GLY A 100 12.57 -20.86 -5.89
C GLY A 100 12.47 -19.87 -4.74
N ARG A 101 12.29 -18.56 -5.04
CA ARG A 101 12.13 -17.52 -4.00
C ARG A 101 10.80 -16.77 -4.08
N LEU A 102 10.09 -16.81 -5.19
CA LEU A 102 8.76 -16.21 -5.31
C LEU A 102 7.69 -17.30 -5.26
N TYR A 103 6.70 -17.11 -4.38
CA TYR A 103 5.57 -18.00 -4.18
C TYR A 103 4.26 -17.22 -4.30
N VAL A 104 3.24 -17.87 -4.86
CA VAL A 104 1.90 -17.30 -5.03
C VAL A 104 0.89 -18.21 -4.35
N SER A 105 0.01 -17.65 -3.52
CA SER A 105 -1.04 -18.44 -2.90
C SER A 105 -1.94 -19.09 -3.94
N ASP A 106 -2.14 -20.40 -3.83
CA ASP A 106 -3.08 -21.17 -4.63
C ASP A 106 -4.53 -20.67 -4.51
N ARG A 107 -4.84 -19.94 -3.43
CA ARG A 107 -6.15 -19.33 -3.13
C ARG A 107 -6.27 -17.88 -3.60
N ALA A 108 -5.21 -17.25 -4.14
CA ALA A 108 -5.28 -15.89 -4.67
C ALA A 108 -6.24 -15.83 -5.87
N HIS A 109 -7.04 -14.76 -5.93
CA HIS A 109 -7.97 -14.54 -7.05
C HIS A 109 -7.23 -13.86 -8.20
N LEU A 110 -7.63 -14.23 -9.43
CA LEU A 110 -7.01 -13.75 -10.66
C LEU A 110 -7.80 -12.59 -11.25
N VAL A 111 -7.10 -11.50 -11.56
CA VAL A 111 -7.65 -10.41 -12.35
C VAL A 111 -7.77 -10.87 -13.80
N MET A 112 -9.01 -10.90 -14.30
CA MET A 112 -9.33 -11.31 -15.66
C MET A 112 -9.32 -10.14 -16.64
N PRO A 113 -9.14 -10.37 -17.94
CA PRO A 113 -9.29 -9.33 -18.96
C PRO A 113 -10.62 -8.58 -18.87
N TYR A 114 -11.72 -9.26 -18.55
CA TYR A 114 -13.01 -8.61 -18.38
C TYR A 114 -13.10 -7.70 -17.14
N HIS A 115 -12.36 -7.96 -16.06
CA HIS A 115 -12.28 -7.03 -14.93
C HIS A 115 -11.67 -5.68 -15.35
N LYS A 116 -10.57 -5.74 -16.13
CA LYS A 116 -9.92 -4.52 -16.67
C LYS A 116 -10.87 -3.74 -17.59
N LEU A 117 -11.68 -4.46 -18.36
CA LEU A 117 -12.66 -3.85 -19.26
C LEU A 117 -13.78 -3.14 -18.48
N VAL A 118 -14.36 -3.83 -17.49
CA VAL A 118 -15.40 -3.27 -16.61
C VAL A 118 -14.89 -2.04 -15.86
N ASP A 119 -13.68 -2.08 -15.28
CA ASP A 119 -13.09 -0.96 -14.53
C ASP A 119 -12.90 0.29 -15.42
N LYS A 120 -12.45 0.09 -16.67
CA LYS A 120 -12.26 1.20 -17.64
C LYS A 120 -13.56 1.84 -18.12
N GLU A 121 -14.63 1.06 -18.25
CA GLU A 121 -15.94 1.55 -18.73
C GLU A 121 -16.77 2.18 -17.62
N SER A 122 -16.57 1.81 -16.36
CA SER A 122 -17.31 2.29 -15.20
C SER A 122 -17.16 3.80 -14.99
N SER A 123 -18.28 4.53 -14.95
CA SER A 123 -18.29 5.95 -14.58
C SER A 123 -17.94 6.15 -13.08
N ALA A 124 -18.36 5.24 -12.20
CA ALA A 124 -18.03 5.25 -10.79
C ALA A 124 -16.53 5.09 -10.57
N SER A 125 -15.87 4.14 -11.28
CA SER A 125 -14.42 3.98 -11.24
C SER A 125 -13.67 5.25 -11.68
N LYS A 126 -14.19 5.93 -12.71
CA LYS A 126 -13.64 7.21 -13.19
C LYS A 126 -13.80 8.33 -12.16
N ALA A 127 -14.95 8.41 -11.50
CA ALA A 127 -15.24 9.42 -10.47
C ALA A 127 -14.33 9.24 -9.22
N ILE A 128 -14.08 8.00 -8.79
CA ILE A 128 -13.15 7.68 -7.72
C ILE A 128 -11.69 7.92 -8.15
N GLY A 129 -11.41 7.82 -9.44
CA GLY A 129 -10.06 7.97 -9.99
C GLY A 129 -9.22 6.70 -9.88
N THR A 130 -9.82 5.53 -10.14
CA THR A 130 -9.13 4.23 -10.10
C THR A 130 -7.99 4.16 -11.12
N THR A 131 -7.15 3.12 -11.00
CA THR A 131 -6.04 2.88 -11.95
C THR A 131 -6.48 2.19 -13.24
N GLY A 132 -7.75 1.75 -13.36
CA GLY A 132 -8.27 1.01 -14.50
C GLY A 132 -7.66 -0.39 -14.68
N ARG A 133 -7.08 -0.97 -13.63
CA ARG A 133 -6.40 -2.27 -13.64
C ARG A 133 -7.31 -3.45 -13.27
N GLY A 134 -8.60 -3.21 -13.08
CA GLY A 134 -9.59 -4.25 -12.78
C GLY A 134 -9.56 -4.76 -11.33
N ILE A 135 -8.96 -4.01 -10.41
CA ILE A 135 -8.80 -4.42 -9.01
C ILE A 135 -10.15 -4.47 -8.30
N GLY A 136 -10.95 -3.40 -8.37
CA GLY A 136 -12.29 -3.33 -7.79
C GLY A 136 -13.22 -4.44 -8.29
N PRO A 137 -13.42 -4.59 -9.61
CA PRO A 137 -14.24 -5.67 -10.16
C PRO A 137 -13.77 -7.09 -9.77
N CYS A 138 -12.46 -7.31 -9.61
CA CYS A 138 -11.95 -8.60 -9.16
C CYS A 138 -12.26 -8.87 -7.67
N TYR A 139 -12.15 -7.86 -6.79
CA TYR A 139 -12.59 -7.99 -5.40
C TYR A 139 -14.11 -8.17 -5.30
N GLU A 140 -14.90 -7.50 -6.13
CA GLU A 140 -16.35 -7.72 -6.23
C GLU A 140 -16.64 -9.17 -6.56
N ASP A 141 -16.00 -9.75 -7.57
CA ASP A 141 -16.16 -11.14 -7.95
C ASP A 141 -15.72 -12.12 -6.85
N LYS A 142 -14.63 -11.79 -6.13
CA LYS A 142 -14.18 -12.58 -4.98
C LYS A 142 -15.25 -12.65 -3.89
N ILE A 143 -15.82 -11.50 -3.49
CA ILE A 143 -16.84 -11.43 -2.43
C ILE A 143 -18.18 -12.03 -2.90
N ALA A 144 -18.53 -11.84 -4.16
CA ALA A 144 -19.70 -12.46 -4.79
C ALA A 144 -19.54 -13.98 -5.04
N ARG A 145 -18.37 -14.56 -4.77
CA ARG A 145 -18.05 -15.99 -4.90
C ARG A 145 -18.16 -16.53 -6.33
N ARG A 146 -17.81 -15.69 -7.32
CA ARG A 146 -17.72 -16.06 -8.74
C ARG A 146 -16.32 -15.88 -9.33
N GLY A 147 -15.36 -15.43 -8.52
CA GLY A 147 -13.97 -15.23 -8.95
C GLY A 147 -13.24 -16.54 -9.26
N VAL A 148 -12.21 -16.44 -10.08
CA VAL A 148 -11.30 -17.52 -10.44
C VAL A 148 -10.04 -17.42 -9.59
N ARG A 149 -9.58 -18.53 -9.02
CA ARG A 149 -8.37 -18.62 -8.19
C ARG A 149 -7.26 -19.35 -8.93
N VAL A 150 -6.02 -19.17 -8.45
CA VAL A 150 -4.84 -19.85 -9.01
C VAL A 150 -5.06 -21.37 -9.07
N LEU A 151 -5.60 -21.99 -8.02
CA LEU A 151 -5.85 -23.43 -7.97
C LEU A 151 -6.84 -23.94 -9.04
N ASP A 152 -7.73 -23.08 -9.54
CA ASP A 152 -8.72 -23.46 -10.55
C ASP A 152 -8.06 -23.72 -11.92
N LEU A 153 -6.84 -23.19 -12.14
CA LEU A 153 -6.04 -23.46 -13.34
C LEU A 153 -5.66 -24.94 -13.50
N LYS A 154 -5.67 -25.72 -12.42
CA LYS A 154 -5.42 -27.18 -12.45
C LYS A 154 -6.60 -27.97 -13.04
N HIS A 155 -7.77 -27.35 -13.20
CA HIS A 155 -9.01 -28.03 -13.56
C HIS A 155 -9.68 -27.39 -14.80
N PRO A 156 -9.28 -27.74 -16.03
CA PRO A 156 -9.73 -27.06 -17.26
C PRO A 156 -11.25 -26.96 -17.42
N VAL A 157 -12.00 -28.00 -17.08
CA VAL A 157 -13.47 -28.02 -17.20
C VAL A 157 -14.10 -27.02 -16.21
N ARG A 158 -13.65 -27.04 -14.97
CA ARG A 158 -14.10 -26.09 -13.95
C ARG A 158 -13.69 -24.67 -14.29
N LEU A 159 -12.44 -24.45 -14.76
CA LEU A 159 -11.95 -23.16 -15.18
C LEU A 159 -12.84 -22.55 -16.28
N ARG A 160 -13.19 -23.35 -17.32
CA ARG A 160 -14.07 -22.90 -18.39
C ARG A 160 -15.42 -22.43 -17.84
N ALA A 161 -16.08 -23.24 -17.01
CA ALA A 161 -17.36 -22.87 -16.42
C ALA A 161 -17.33 -21.62 -15.57
N LEU A 162 -16.24 -21.39 -14.82
CA LEU A 162 -16.04 -20.17 -14.04
C LEU A 162 -15.83 -18.94 -14.94
N VAL A 163 -15.02 -19.08 -16.00
CA VAL A 163 -14.77 -18.00 -16.96
C VAL A 163 -16.02 -17.65 -17.75
N GLU A 164 -16.82 -18.64 -18.19
CA GLU A 164 -18.11 -18.43 -18.86
C GLU A 164 -19.05 -17.58 -17.98
N LYS A 165 -19.23 -17.99 -16.72
CA LYS A 165 -20.08 -17.28 -15.76
C LYS A 165 -19.58 -15.86 -15.47
N GLY A 166 -18.26 -15.67 -15.28
CA GLY A 166 -17.68 -14.36 -15.04
C GLY A 166 -17.78 -13.43 -16.25
N THR A 167 -17.56 -13.98 -17.46
CA THR A 167 -17.69 -13.22 -18.72
C THR A 167 -19.14 -12.80 -18.98
N GLU A 168 -20.11 -13.69 -18.73
CA GLU A 168 -21.54 -13.37 -18.85
C GLU A 168 -21.91 -12.23 -17.92
N HIS A 169 -21.52 -12.31 -16.64
CA HIS A 169 -21.75 -11.23 -15.67
C HIS A 169 -21.12 -9.93 -16.11
N ALA A 170 -19.85 -9.94 -16.51
CA ALA A 170 -19.15 -8.73 -16.98
C ALA A 170 -19.85 -8.10 -18.19
N ASN A 171 -20.37 -8.90 -19.11
CA ASN A 171 -21.12 -8.42 -20.27
C ASN A 171 -22.47 -7.79 -19.89
N HIS A 172 -23.16 -8.30 -18.87
CA HIS A 172 -24.35 -7.66 -18.33
C HIS A 172 -24.05 -6.30 -17.70
N VAL A 173 -22.95 -6.23 -16.92
CA VAL A 173 -22.49 -4.94 -16.32
C VAL A 173 -22.11 -3.93 -17.40
N LEU A 174 -21.35 -4.34 -18.42
CA LEU A 174 -20.98 -3.49 -19.55
C LEU A 174 -22.21 -2.96 -20.31
N ALA A 175 -23.20 -3.83 -20.54
CA ALA A 175 -24.47 -3.42 -21.16
C ALA A 175 -25.21 -2.40 -20.29
N GLY A 176 -25.22 -2.59 -18.95
CA GLY A 176 -25.79 -1.64 -18.00
C GLY A 176 -25.09 -0.26 -18.00
N PHE A 177 -23.81 -0.18 -18.36
CA PHE A 177 -23.08 1.07 -18.58
C PHE A 177 -23.36 1.69 -19.97
N GLY A 178 -24.12 1.03 -20.85
CA GLY A 178 -24.31 1.45 -22.23
C GLY A 178 -23.09 1.24 -23.13
N SER A 179 -22.11 0.42 -22.69
CA SER A 179 -20.92 0.12 -23.48
C SER A 179 -21.23 -0.86 -24.60
N GLU A 180 -20.69 -0.61 -25.79
CA GLU A 180 -20.74 -1.54 -26.93
C GLU A 180 -19.68 -2.65 -26.83
N LYS A 181 -18.69 -2.51 -25.93
CA LYS A 181 -17.64 -3.48 -25.72
C LYS A 181 -18.19 -4.74 -25.07
N ARG A 182 -17.58 -5.87 -25.45
CA ARG A 182 -17.94 -7.19 -24.90
C ARG A 182 -16.67 -7.97 -24.54
N ALA A 183 -16.74 -8.66 -23.41
CA ALA A 183 -15.74 -9.63 -23.01
C ALA A 183 -15.95 -10.96 -23.74
N SER A 184 -14.85 -11.67 -24.02
CA SER A 184 -14.85 -12.96 -24.72
C SER A 184 -14.33 -14.07 -23.79
N VAL A 185 -15.06 -15.16 -23.74
CA VAL A 185 -14.66 -16.38 -23.00
C VAL A 185 -13.37 -16.94 -23.59
N GLU A 186 -13.32 -17.10 -24.92
CA GLU A 186 -12.15 -17.70 -25.57
C GLU A 186 -10.89 -16.84 -25.43
N HIS A 187 -11.02 -15.52 -25.52
CA HIS A 187 -9.90 -14.60 -25.25
C HIS A 187 -9.39 -14.75 -23.81
N THR A 188 -10.29 -14.79 -22.84
CA THR A 188 -9.93 -14.95 -21.42
C THR A 188 -9.27 -16.29 -21.15
N LEU A 189 -9.81 -17.38 -21.69
CA LEU A 189 -9.22 -18.72 -21.54
C LEU A 189 -7.83 -18.79 -22.19
N ALA A 190 -7.67 -18.27 -23.41
CA ALA A 190 -6.37 -18.26 -24.11
C ALA A 190 -5.30 -17.50 -23.30
N ALA A 191 -5.64 -16.32 -22.75
CA ALA A 191 -4.74 -15.55 -21.92
C ALA A 191 -4.31 -16.32 -20.65
N LEU A 192 -5.25 -16.98 -19.97
CA LEU A 192 -4.94 -17.79 -18.80
C LEU A 192 -4.12 -19.03 -19.14
N GLN A 193 -4.46 -19.76 -20.19
CA GLN A 193 -3.76 -20.99 -20.60
C GLN A 193 -2.30 -20.73 -20.97
N ALA A 194 -2.01 -19.59 -21.57
CA ALA A 194 -0.64 -19.19 -21.91
C ALA A 194 0.25 -19.00 -20.66
N LEU A 195 -0.33 -18.53 -19.55
CA LEU A 195 0.40 -18.20 -18.31
C LEU A 195 0.27 -19.28 -17.23
N ALA A 196 -0.71 -20.19 -17.35
CA ALA A 196 -1.01 -21.19 -16.33
C ALA A 196 0.20 -22.07 -15.93
N PRO A 197 1.04 -22.59 -16.84
CA PRO A 197 2.19 -23.40 -16.44
C PRO A 197 3.17 -22.63 -15.56
N ARG A 198 3.46 -21.37 -15.90
CA ARG A 198 4.36 -20.51 -15.12
C ARG A 198 3.76 -20.19 -13.76
N LEU A 199 2.46 -19.85 -13.70
CA LEU A 199 1.79 -19.48 -12.46
C LEU A 199 1.63 -20.69 -11.52
N LEU A 200 1.32 -21.87 -12.05
CA LEU A 200 1.23 -23.10 -11.26
C LEU A 200 2.60 -23.53 -10.70
N ALA A 201 3.70 -23.21 -11.38
CA ALA A 201 5.06 -23.46 -10.86
C ALA A 201 5.40 -22.57 -9.64
N LEU A 202 4.75 -21.43 -9.49
CA LEU A 202 4.89 -20.55 -8.31
C LEU A 202 3.85 -20.84 -7.22
N SER A 203 2.84 -21.69 -7.53
CA SER A 203 1.67 -21.90 -6.65
C SER A 203 2.02 -22.71 -5.40
N GLU A 204 1.63 -22.20 -4.22
CA GLU A 204 1.91 -22.79 -2.91
C GLU A 204 0.74 -22.53 -1.95
N ASP A 205 0.56 -23.37 -0.93
CA ASP A 205 -0.23 -23.02 0.25
C ASP A 205 0.58 -22.04 1.12
N VAL A 206 0.56 -20.76 0.72
CA VAL A 206 1.32 -19.70 1.37
C VAL A 206 0.98 -19.59 2.86
N GLY A 207 -0.29 -19.78 3.24
CA GLY A 207 -0.70 -19.74 4.64
C GLY A 207 0.02 -20.80 5.48
N LEU A 208 0.08 -22.02 4.99
CA LEU A 208 0.79 -23.12 5.64
C LEU A 208 2.31 -22.88 5.64
N ALA A 209 2.88 -22.40 4.53
CA ALA A 209 4.31 -22.09 4.42
C ALA A 209 4.74 -21.04 5.44
N ILE A 210 4.02 -19.93 5.55
CA ILE A 210 4.31 -18.85 6.51
C ILE A 210 4.07 -19.31 7.95
N HIS A 211 3.00 -20.08 8.22
CA HIS A 211 2.78 -20.67 9.54
C HIS A 211 3.96 -21.53 9.99
N ARG A 212 4.49 -22.39 9.11
CA ARG A 212 5.65 -23.24 9.39
C ARG A 212 6.93 -22.41 9.58
N ALA A 213 7.12 -21.37 8.76
CA ALA A 213 8.24 -20.44 8.88
C ALA A 213 8.26 -19.76 10.26
N LEU A 214 7.14 -19.18 10.69
CA LEU A 214 7.00 -18.55 12.00
C LEU A 214 7.25 -19.55 13.15
N LYS A 215 6.72 -20.78 13.04
CA LYS A 215 6.97 -21.83 14.03
C LYS A 215 8.44 -22.24 14.12
N SER A 216 9.19 -22.17 13.04
CA SER A 216 10.64 -22.44 13.03
C SER A 216 11.48 -21.24 13.47
N GLY A 217 10.87 -20.12 13.85
CA GLY A 217 11.55 -18.92 14.30
C GLY A 217 12.02 -17.99 13.17
N ALA A 218 11.53 -18.18 11.94
CA ALA A 218 11.86 -17.32 10.82
C ALA A 218 11.26 -15.91 10.99
N ALA A 219 11.99 -14.90 10.52
CA ALA A 219 11.57 -13.52 10.48
C ALA A 219 10.68 -13.27 9.25
N VAL A 220 9.43 -12.84 9.47
CA VAL A 220 8.44 -12.58 8.41
C VAL A 220 8.01 -11.13 8.42
N LEU A 221 8.19 -10.46 7.28
CA LEU A 221 7.74 -9.08 7.05
C LEU A 221 6.48 -9.08 6.19
N PHE A 222 5.38 -8.57 6.72
CA PHE A 222 4.14 -8.40 5.98
C PHE A 222 4.10 -6.99 5.38
N GLU A 223 4.17 -6.94 4.06
CA GLU A 223 4.23 -5.71 3.28
C GLU A 223 2.84 -5.26 2.86
N GLY A 224 2.32 -4.19 3.48
CA GLY A 224 1.07 -3.56 3.12
C GLY A 224 1.18 -2.66 1.88
N ALA A 225 0.10 -2.57 1.13
CA ALA A 225 -0.07 -1.62 0.03
C ALA A 225 -1.10 -0.54 0.42
N GLN A 226 -1.10 0.58 -0.30
CA GLN A 226 -1.97 1.74 -0.04
C GLN A 226 -1.78 2.30 1.38
N GLY A 227 -2.81 2.82 2.02
CA GLY A 227 -2.76 3.38 3.37
C GLY A 227 -4.06 3.15 4.12
N SER A 228 -4.06 3.32 5.44
CA SER A 228 -5.20 3.03 6.32
C SER A 228 -6.46 3.81 5.96
N LEU A 229 -6.31 5.05 5.49
CA LEU A 229 -7.43 5.90 5.06
C LEU A 229 -7.97 5.53 3.67
N LEU A 230 -7.37 4.55 3.01
CA LEU A 230 -7.85 3.91 1.78
C LEU A 230 -8.43 2.51 2.03
N ASP A 231 -8.51 2.05 3.28
CA ASP A 231 -9.12 0.77 3.63
C ASP A 231 -10.62 0.78 3.29
N VAL A 232 -11.14 -0.33 2.76
CA VAL A 232 -12.53 -0.43 2.31
C VAL A 232 -13.54 -0.25 3.46
N ASP A 233 -13.17 -0.66 4.68
CA ASP A 233 -14.04 -0.59 5.87
C ASP A 233 -13.75 0.63 6.75
N HIS A 234 -12.49 1.07 6.81
CA HIS A 234 -11.98 2.08 7.74
C HIS A 234 -11.52 3.38 7.07
N GLY A 235 -11.50 3.44 5.74
CA GLY A 235 -11.06 4.61 5.00
C GLY A 235 -12.18 5.62 4.70
N THR A 236 -11.84 6.60 3.89
CA THR A 236 -12.75 7.68 3.44
C THR A 236 -13.68 7.18 2.32
N TYR A 237 -14.54 6.20 2.63
CA TYR A 237 -15.49 5.62 1.67
C TYR A 237 -16.41 6.71 1.06
N PRO A 238 -16.69 6.72 -0.27
CA PRO A 238 -16.33 5.69 -1.25
C PRO A 238 -14.93 5.87 -1.90
N PHE A 239 -14.16 6.86 -1.52
CA PHE A 239 -12.85 7.17 -2.09
C PHE A 239 -11.75 6.32 -1.45
N VAL A 240 -11.84 5.01 -1.61
CA VAL A 240 -10.99 3.97 -1.00
C VAL A 240 -10.54 2.94 -2.05
N THR A 241 -9.61 2.06 -1.67
CA THR A 241 -9.34 0.83 -2.43
C THR A 241 -10.34 -0.26 -2.04
N SER A 242 -10.51 -1.28 -2.87
CA SER A 242 -11.43 -2.38 -2.62
C SER A 242 -10.83 -3.47 -1.72
N SER A 243 -9.78 -3.16 -0.97
CA SER A 243 -9.07 -4.12 -0.12
C SER A 243 -8.90 -3.61 1.31
N ASN A 244 -8.68 -4.55 2.26
CA ASN A 244 -8.35 -4.21 3.63
C ASN A 244 -6.85 -3.89 3.75
N THR A 245 -6.53 -2.61 3.92
CA THR A 245 -5.16 -2.10 3.99
C THR A 245 -4.61 -2.07 5.41
N THR A 246 -5.48 -2.27 6.40
CA THR A 246 -5.11 -2.29 7.81
C THR A 246 -4.33 -3.55 8.18
N ALA A 247 -3.67 -3.53 9.34
CA ALA A 247 -2.87 -4.64 9.86
C ALA A 247 -3.65 -5.94 10.01
N GLY A 248 -4.96 -5.86 10.35
CA GLY A 248 -5.85 -7.01 10.41
C GLY A 248 -5.95 -7.77 9.08
N GLY A 249 -5.79 -7.05 7.96
CA GLY A 249 -5.74 -7.62 6.62
C GLY A 249 -4.57 -8.60 6.41
N ALA A 250 -3.47 -8.48 7.14
CA ALA A 250 -2.33 -9.40 7.04
C ALA A 250 -2.71 -10.82 7.49
N ALA A 251 -3.46 -10.94 8.58
CA ALA A 251 -3.90 -12.25 9.08
C ALA A 251 -4.83 -12.97 8.07
N THR A 252 -5.86 -12.29 7.58
CA THR A 252 -6.82 -12.86 6.64
C THR A 252 -6.25 -13.02 5.24
N GLY A 253 -5.42 -12.07 4.81
CA GLY A 253 -4.83 -12.04 3.46
C GLY A 253 -3.70 -13.02 3.23
N VAL A 254 -3.14 -13.63 4.28
CA VAL A 254 -2.12 -14.68 4.20
C VAL A 254 -2.65 -16.01 4.73
N GLY A 255 -3.62 -15.98 5.66
CA GLY A 255 -4.15 -17.18 6.31
C GLY A 255 -3.31 -17.60 7.53
N VAL A 256 -2.82 -16.61 8.28
CA VAL A 256 -2.13 -16.81 9.56
C VAL A 256 -2.99 -16.33 10.73
N SER A 257 -2.69 -16.81 11.94
CA SER A 257 -3.41 -16.35 13.14
C SER A 257 -3.13 -14.86 13.40
N PRO A 258 -4.14 -14.04 13.76
CA PRO A 258 -3.89 -12.67 14.22
C PRO A 258 -2.90 -12.60 15.40
N ARG A 259 -2.89 -13.63 16.25
CA ARG A 259 -1.96 -13.73 17.40
C ARG A 259 -0.52 -14.05 17.02
N ALA A 260 -0.25 -14.31 15.74
CA ALA A 260 1.09 -14.54 15.23
C ALA A 260 1.74 -13.25 14.68
N LEU A 261 1.03 -12.13 14.73
CA LEU A 261 1.54 -10.82 14.36
C LEU A 261 2.07 -10.14 15.61
N ASP A 262 3.38 -9.90 15.68
CA ASP A 262 4.04 -9.42 16.89
C ASP A 262 4.04 -7.88 16.97
N GLU A 263 4.38 -7.21 15.85
CA GLU A 263 4.43 -5.75 15.77
C GLU A 263 3.76 -5.23 14.51
N CYS A 264 3.21 -4.01 14.62
CA CYS A 264 2.71 -3.26 13.48
C CYS A 264 3.36 -1.89 13.44
N ILE A 265 4.03 -1.58 12.32
CA ILE A 265 4.70 -0.30 12.09
C ILE A 265 3.91 0.51 11.08
N GLY A 266 3.49 1.70 11.50
CA GLY A 266 2.82 2.67 10.63
C GLY A 266 3.82 3.57 9.92
N VAL A 267 3.73 3.67 8.61
CA VAL A 267 4.53 4.62 7.84
C VAL A 267 3.71 5.87 7.57
N VAL A 268 4.27 7.03 7.90
CA VAL A 268 3.69 8.35 7.66
C VAL A 268 4.71 9.24 6.94
N LYS A 269 4.27 10.18 6.15
CA LYS A 269 5.10 11.31 5.73
C LYS A 269 5.12 12.37 6.81
N ALA A 270 6.16 13.18 6.84
CA ALA A 270 6.22 14.40 7.69
C ALA A 270 5.16 15.46 7.30
N TYR A 271 4.38 15.21 6.26
CA TYR A 271 3.23 15.94 5.75
C TYR A 271 2.19 14.93 5.22
N THR A 272 1.16 15.35 4.51
CA THR A 272 0.14 14.43 3.99
C THR A 272 0.03 14.55 2.48
N THR A 273 -0.22 13.41 1.80
CA THR A 273 -0.52 13.41 0.36
C THR A 273 -1.67 12.50 0.03
N ARG A 274 -2.41 12.83 -1.03
CA ARG A 274 -3.49 12.00 -1.58
C ARG A 274 -3.49 12.03 -3.09
N VAL A 275 -3.76 10.89 -3.72
CA VAL A 275 -4.03 10.76 -5.16
C VAL A 275 -5.53 10.59 -5.36
N GLY A 276 -6.08 11.26 -6.38
CA GLY A 276 -7.50 11.15 -6.74
C GLY A 276 -8.44 11.99 -5.90
N ALA A 277 -9.71 11.66 -5.98
CA ALA A 277 -10.80 12.39 -5.33
C ALA A 277 -10.92 12.02 -3.83
N GLY A 278 -11.83 12.72 -3.14
CA GLY A 278 -12.14 12.57 -1.74
C GLY A 278 -11.46 13.59 -0.83
N PRO A 279 -11.83 13.64 0.45
CA PRO A 279 -11.40 14.68 1.38
C PRO A 279 -9.90 14.63 1.68
N LEU A 280 -9.30 15.79 1.82
CA LEU A 280 -7.96 16.02 2.35
C LEU A 280 -8.03 17.25 3.25
N PRO A 281 -8.43 17.11 4.53
CA PRO A 281 -8.74 18.24 5.41
C PRO A 281 -7.64 19.28 5.53
N THR A 282 -6.38 18.85 5.46
CA THR A 282 -5.20 19.72 5.61
C THR A 282 -4.58 20.15 4.29
N GLU A 283 -5.33 20.04 3.18
CA GLU A 283 -4.82 20.36 1.84
C GLU A 283 -4.27 21.79 1.76
N PHE A 284 -3.13 21.91 1.11
CA PHE A 284 -2.50 23.21 0.83
C PHE A 284 -3.28 24.01 -0.22
N ASP A 285 -3.11 25.32 -0.17
CA ASP A 285 -3.41 26.16 -1.33
C ASP A 285 -2.52 25.76 -2.55
N GLU A 286 -2.86 26.30 -3.71
CA GLU A 286 -2.20 25.93 -4.96
C GLU A 286 -0.69 26.21 -4.93
N VAL A 287 -0.25 27.33 -4.35
CA VAL A 287 1.15 27.77 -4.32
C VAL A 287 1.99 26.87 -3.42
N MET A 288 1.54 26.64 -2.19
CA MET A 288 2.22 25.74 -1.25
C MET A 288 2.17 24.29 -1.74
N GLY A 289 1.02 23.86 -2.30
CA GLY A 289 0.84 22.54 -2.88
C GLY A 289 1.83 22.25 -4.00
N GLU A 290 2.07 23.18 -4.92
CA GLU A 290 3.06 23.05 -5.99
C GLU A 290 4.48 23.04 -5.44
N THR A 291 4.77 23.87 -4.46
CA THR A 291 6.08 23.94 -3.79
C THR A 291 6.44 22.60 -3.17
N VAL A 292 5.56 22.03 -2.33
CA VAL A 292 5.82 20.75 -1.64
C VAL A 292 5.81 19.58 -2.64
N ARG A 293 4.94 19.62 -3.66
CA ARG A 293 4.92 18.62 -4.73
C ARG A 293 6.26 18.54 -5.47
N THR A 294 6.82 19.69 -5.80
CA THR A 294 8.12 19.78 -6.48
C THR A 294 9.26 19.31 -5.58
N LEU A 295 9.34 19.83 -4.34
CA LEU A 295 10.38 19.46 -3.37
C LEU A 295 10.32 17.96 -3.04
N GLY A 296 9.10 17.41 -2.87
CA GLY A 296 8.87 16.03 -2.53
C GLY A 296 8.85 15.07 -3.72
N ASN A 297 8.90 15.56 -4.97
CA ASN A 297 8.64 14.76 -6.16
C ASN A 297 7.34 13.94 -6.02
N GLU A 298 6.24 14.65 -5.67
CA GLU A 298 4.97 14.02 -5.32
C GLU A 298 4.11 13.75 -6.57
N TYR A 299 4.55 12.76 -7.33
CA TYR A 299 3.85 12.21 -8.50
C TYR A 299 3.65 10.70 -8.33
N GLY A 300 2.54 10.18 -8.84
CA GLY A 300 2.22 8.75 -8.75
C GLY A 300 3.22 7.90 -9.52
N ALA A 301 3.88 6.94 -8.87
CA ALA A 301 4.88 6.07 -9.50
C ALA A 301 4.34 5.29 -10.70
N THR A 302 3.05 4.92 -10.68
CA THR A 302 2.40 4.12 -11.72
C THR A 302 1.72 4.97 -12.79
N THR A 303 1.12 6.11 -12.41
CA THR A 303 0.25 6.90 -13.30
C THR A 303 0.82 8.26 -13.65
N GLY A 304 1.90 8.70 -12.99
CA GLY A 304 2.47 10.04 -13.13
C GLY A 304 1.55 11.17 -12.65
N ARG A 305 0.37 10.87 -12.10
CA ARG A 305 -0.58 11.89 -11.64
C ARG A 305 0.00 12.69 -10.47
N PRO A 306 -0.17 14.04 -10.47
CA PRO A 306 0.25 14.86 -9.33
C PRO A 306 -0.54 14.46 -8.08
N ARG A 307 0.15 14.42 -6.95
CA ARG A 307 -0.46 14.22 -5.63
C ARG A 307 -0.92 15.57 -5.07
N ARG A 308 -2.09 15.59 -4.47
CA ARG A 308 -2.53 16.66 -3.59
C ARG A 308 -1.70 16.58 -2.32
N CYS A 309 -1.25 17.72 -1.81
CA CYS A 309 -0.39 17.79 -0.63
C CYS A 309 -1.05 18.63 0.45
N GLY A 310 -0.77 18.34 1.72
CA GLY A 310 -1.30 19.05 2.88
C GLY A 310 -0.41 18.89 4.10
N TRP A 311 -0.68 19.65 5.16
CA TRP A 311 0.05 19.53 6.43
C TRP A 311 -0.13 18.16 7.07
N PHE A 312 0.79 17.79 7.96
CA PHE A 312 0.64 16.57 8.76
C PHE A 312 -0.65 16.63 9.57
N ASP A 313 -1.41 15.56 9.56
CA ASP A 313 -2.72 15.45 10.19
C ASP A 313 -2.67 14.44 11.33
N ALA A 314 -2.59 14.94 12.57
CA ALA A 314 -2.51 14.08 13.74
C ALA A 314 -3.84 13.37 14.04
N VAL A 315 -4.98 13.92 13.61
CA VAL A 315 -6.30 13.27 13.77
C VAL A 315 -6.34 11.98 12.95
N VAL A 316 -5.91 12.07 11.69
CA VAL A 316 -5.80 10.92 10.77
C VAL A 316 -4.83 9.86 11.30
N VAL A 317 -3.65 10.28 11.73
CA VAL A 317 -2.61 9.33 12.18
C VAL A 317 -2.99 8.68 13.51
N ARG A 318 -3.60 9.40 14.44
CA ARG A 318 -4.15 8.83 15.68
C ARG A 318 -5.22 7.76 15.39
N TYR A 319 -6.12 8.06 14.47
CA TYR A 319 -7.09 7.07 13.99
C TYR A 319 -6.40 5.82 13.43
N ALA A 320 -5.38 6.00 12.57
CA ALA A 320 -4.62 4.88 12.02
C ALA A 320 -3.87 4.09 13.11
N VAL A 321 -3.29 4.75 14.12
CA VAL A 321 -2.68 4.10 15.30
C VAL A 321 -3.68 3.18 15.98
N ARG A 322 -4.89 3.67 16.26
CA ARG A 322 -5.95 2.90 16.91
C ARG A 322 -6.41 1.71 16.08
N VAL A 323 -6.71 1.91 14.79
CA VAL A 323 -7.29 0.87 13.93
C VAL A 323 -6.29 -0.26 13.64
N ASN A 324 -5.00 0.06 13.55
CA ASN A 324 -3.96 -0.92 13.26
C ASN A 324 -3.27 -1.47 14.51
N GLY A 325 -3.44 -0.86 15.67
CA GLY A 325 -2.65 -1.20 16.86
C GLY A 325 -1.16 -0.95 16.64
N LEU A 326 -0.81 0.24 16.11
CA LEU A 326 0.58 0.55 15.77
C LEU A 326 1.46 0.55 17.01
N SER A 327 2.54 -0.23 16.97
CA SER A 327 3.56 -0.27 18.02
C SER A 327 4.65 0.80 17.83
N ALA A 328 4.77 1.33 16.62
CA ALA A 328 5.70 2.39 16.28
C ALA A 328 5.32 3.08 14.96
N LEU A 329 5.85 4.30 14.78
CA LEU A 329 5.81 5.04 13.53
C LEU A 329 7.18 5.09 12.84
N ALA A 330 7.13 5.13 11.52
CA ALA A 330 8.23 5.50 10.65
C ALA A 330 7.86 6.78 9.88
N VAL A 331 8.51 7.88 10.21
CA VAL A 331 8.30 9.17 9.54
C VAL A 331 9.20 9.27 8.32
N THR A 332 8.62 9.54 7.16
CA THR A 332 9.35 9.69 5.89
C THR A 332 9.30 11.11 5.38
N LYS A 333 10.19 11.44 4.43
CA LYS A 333 10.16 12.73 3.75
C LYS A 333 10.34 13.96 4.67
N LEU A 334 11.04 13.82 5.80
CA LEU A 334 11.33 14.95 6.68
C LEU A 334 12.14 16.02 5.97
N ASP A 335 13.08 15.62 5.12
CA ASP A 335 13.94 16.45 4.27
C ASP A 335 13.17 17.41 3.33
N VAL A 336 11.96 17.06 2.96
CA VAL A 336 11.10 17.91 2.10
C VAL A 336 10.71 19.22 2.78
N LEU A 337 10.66 19.23 4.12
CA LEU A 337 10.30 20.39 4.92
C LEU A 337 11.50 21.29 5.25
N ASP A 338 12.73 20.92 4.88
CA ASP A 338 13.98 21.58 5.28
C ASP A 338 14.03 23.08 4.94
N THR A 339 13.33 23.51 3.90
CA THR A 339 13.36 24.88 3.39
C THR A 339 12.15 25.73 3.75
N LEU A 340 11.16 25.14 4.43
CA LEU A 340 9.94 25.85 4.79
C LEU A 340 10.15 26.72 6.02
N GLU A 341 9.67 27.98 5.98
CA GLU A 341 9.77 28.94 7.10
C GLU A 341 8.80 28.61 8.24
N LYS A 342 7.63 28.07 7.90
CA LYS A 342 6.58 27.65 8.84
C LYS A 342 6.08 26.27 8.47
N ILE A 343 5.78 25.47 9.48
CA ILE A 343 5.26 24.11 9.33
C ILE A 343 4.03 23.97 10.20
N GLY A 344 2.91 23.59 9.60
CA GLY A 344 1.64 23.34 10.29
C GLY A 344 1.54 21.89 10.72
N LEU A 345 0.95 21.68 11.88
CA LEU A 345 0.58 20.36 12.41
C LEU A 345 -0.90 20.41 12.81
N CYS A 346 -1.75 19.69 12.10
CA CYS A 346 -3.18 19.65 12.42
C CYS A 346 -3.39 18.79 13.68
N THR A 347 -4.00 19.41 14.69
CA THR A 347 -4.23 18.79 16.01
C THR A 347 -5.68 18.39 16.24
N GLY A 348 -6.61 18.94 15.47
CA GLY A 348 -8.04 18.71 15.54
C GLY A 348 -8.79 19.37 14.39
N TYR A 349 -10.09 19.12 14.32
CA TYR A 349 -11.01 19.71 13.36
C TYR A 349 -12.10 20.51 14.07
N GLU A 350 -12.49 21.63 13.52
CA GLU A 350 -13.74 22.29 13.93
C GLU A 350 -14.88 21.79 13.04
N ILE A 351 -15.91 21.24 13.67
CA ILE A 351 -17.14 20.76 13.04
C ILE A 351 -18.29 21.39 13.81
N ASP A 352 -19.16 22.15 13.16
CA ASP A 352 -20.31 22.85 13.78
C ASP A 352 -19.93 23.70 15.02
N GLY A 353 -18.76 24.35 14.97
CA GLY A 353 -18.24 25.18 16.07
C GLY A 353 -17.68 24.39 17.26
N GLN A 354 -17.51 23.09 17.15
CA GLN A 354 -16.91 22.24 18.18
C GLN A 354 -15.56 21.68 17.70
N LEU A 355 -14.56 21.72 18.59
CA LEU A 355 -13.28 21.11 18.32
C LEU A 355 -13.36 19.60 18.54
N VAL A 356 -13.12 18.83 17.47
CA VAL A 356 -13.10 17.37 17.44
C VAL A 356 -11.67 16.89 17.21
N THR A 357 -11.21 15.96 18.01
CA THR A 357 -9.85 15.37 17.90
C THR A 357 -9.87 13.92 17.41
N GLU A 358 -11.06 13.30 17.36
CA GLU A 358 -11.28 11.98 16.77
C GLU A 358 -11.63 12.11 15.28
N PHE A 359 -11.23 11.11 14.50
CA PHE A 359 -11.50 11.09 13.06
C PHE A 359 -13.00 10.86 12.81
N PRO A 360 -13.70 11.78 12.12
CA PRO A 360 -15.13 11.64 11.82
C PRO A 360 -15.40 10.44 10.89
N GLY A 361 -16.47 9.72 11.18
CA GLY A 361 -16.92 8.61 10.34
C GLY A 361 -17.73 9.02 9.11
N ASP A 362 -18.30 10.24 9.14
CA ASP A 362 -19.10 10.76 8.03
C ASP A 362 -18.22 11.54 7.04
N LEU A 363 -18.35 11.20 5.76
CA LEU A 363 -17.66 11.92 4.69
C LEU A 363 -18.11 13.38 4.58
N ALA A 364 -19.40 13.66 4.82
CA ALA A 364 -19.94 15.01 4.78
C ALA A 364 -19.29 15.92 5.82
N ASP A 365 -19.04 15.38 7.03
CA ASP A 365 -18.30 16.11 8.04
C ASP A 365 -16.89 16.44 7.56
N LEU A 366 -16.20 15.45 6.95
CA LEU A 366 -14.81 15.63 6.47
C LEU A 366 -14.67 16.63 5.31
N GLU A 367 -15.71 16.83 4.52
CA GLU A 367 -15.71 17.80 3.42
C GLU A 367 -15.84 19.26 3.92
N HIS A 368 -16.32 19.44 5.16
CA HIS A 368 -16.65 20.75 5.71
C HIS A 368 -15.84 21.12 6.96
N VAL A 369 -14.87 20.30 7.37
CA VAL A 369 -14.05 20.59 8.54
C VAL A 369 -13.14 21.81 8.33
N THR A 370 -12.91 22.56 9.40
CA THR A 370 -11.83 23.54 9.48
C THR A 370 -10.70 22.95 10.33
N PRO A 371 -9.52 22.68 9.75
CA PRO A 371 -8.41 22.11 10.50
C PRO A 371 -7.81 23.15 11.48
N HIS A 372 -7.57 22.72 12.71
CA HIS A 372 -6.87 23.48 13.73
C HIS A 372 -5.37 23.15 13.71
N TYR A 373 -4.54 24.17 13.53
CA TYR A 373 -3.09 24.01 13.41
C TYR A 373 -2.33 24.53 14.63
N GLU A 374 -1.36 23.75 15.08
CA GLU A 374 -0.21 24.19 15.83
C GLU A 374 0.91 24.52 14.83
N TRP A 375 1.54 25.72 14.95
CA TRP A 375 2.52 26.20 14.00
C TRP A 375 3.92 26.14 14.58
N PHE A 376 4.83 25.57 13.80
CA PHE A 376 6.26 25.49 14.10
C PHE A 376 7.05 26.41 13.19
N ASP A 377 8.11 27.00 13.74
CA ASP A 377 9.13 27.62 12.89
C ASP A 377 9.92 26.53 12.17
N GLY A 378 10.13 26.70 10.89
CA GLY A 378 10.99 25.83 10.11
C GLY A 378 12.43 25.81 10.62
N TRP A 379 13.11 24.71 10.39
CA TRP A 379 14.51 24.56 10.80
C TRP A 379 15.49 25.12 9.79
N LEU A 380 15.09 25.39 8.55
CA LEU A 380 15.84 26.05 7.48
C LEU A 380 17.29 25.52 7.32
N SER A 381 17.47 24.24 7.48
CA SER A 381 18.74 23.53 7.36
C SER A 381 18.53 22.10 6.92
N SER A 382 19.50 21.53 6.19
CA SER A 382 19.36 20.18 5.66
C SER A 382 19.37 19.11 6.75
N THR A 383 18.39 18.21 6.71
CA THR A 383 18.33 17.01 7.54
C THR A 383 19.01 15.80 6.87
N ALA A 384 19.31 15.86 5.58
CA ALA A 384 19.77 14.71 4.76
C ALA A 384 21.08 14.05 5.26
N GLY A 385 21.90 14.79 6.01
CA GLY A 385 23.15 14.31 6.62
C GLY A 385 22.97 13.61 7.98
N ALA A 386 21.81 13.75 8.62
CA ALA A 386 21.59 13.17 9.95
C ALA A 386 21.54 11.63 9.89
N ARG A 387 22.18 10.99 10.87
CA ARG A 387 22.19 9.51 11.03
C ARG A 387 21.74 9.09 12.43
N THR A 388 21.51 10.05 13.30
CA THR A 388 20.94 9.87 14.65
C THR A 388 19.89 10.95 14.88
N LEU A 389 18.97 10.73 15.81
CA LEU A 389 17.97 11.73 16.17
C LEU A 389 18.61 13.01 16.72
N ASP A 390 19.72 12.89 17.47
CA ASP A 390 20.44 14.02 18.05
C ASP A 390 21.16 14.87 16.99
N ALA A 391 21.42 14.33 15.81
CA ALA A 391 21.99 15.07 14.68
C ALA A 391 20.95 15.89 13.90
N LEU A 392 19.66 15.74 14.19
CA LEU A 392 18.61 16.55 13.60
C LEU A 392 18.64 17.97 14.18
N PRO A 393 18.26 18.99 13.37
CA PRO A 393 18.03 20.33 13.90
C PRO A 393 17.03 20.31 15.06
N ALA A 394 17.26 21.10 16.10
CA ALA A 394 16.42 21.11 17.30
C ALA A 394 14.93 21.36 17.01
N LYS A 395 14.61 22.22 16.03
CA LYS A 395 13.23 22.49 15.60
C LYS A 395 12.61 21.28 14.90
N ALA A 396 13.37 20.56 14.08
CA ALA A 396 12.90 19.33 13.44
C ALA A 396 12.61 18.23 14.49
N ARG A 397 13.48 18.15 15.52
CA ARG A 397 13.29 17.26 16.65
C ARG A 397 12.01 17.60 17.41
N ALA A 398 11.81 18.88 17.76
CA ALA A 398 10.60 19.33 18.45
C ALA A 398 9.31 19.03 17.66
N TYR A 399 9.35 19.14 16.33
CA TYR A 399 8.24 18.76 15.47
C TYR A 399 7.92 17.25 15.57
N LEU A 400 8.93 16.39 15.51
CA LEU A 400 8.76 14.94 15.66
C LEU A 400 8.26 14.56 17.05
N ASP A 401 8.83 15.14 18.10
CA ASP A 401 8.43 14.91 19.50
C ASP A 401 6.96 15.30 19.71
N ARG A 402 6.51 16.37 19.04
CA ARG A 402 5.10 16.80 19.11
C ARG A 402 4.16 15.86 18.36
N ILE A 403 4.57 15.36 17.18
CA ILE A 403 3.80 14.32 16.48
C ILE A 403 3.63 13.10 17.38
N GLU A 404 4.73 12.58 17.94
CA GLU A 404 4.70 11.41 18.83
C GLU A 404 3.72 11.61 19.99
N ALA A 405 3.77 12.78 20.64
CA ALA A 405 2.88 13.10 21.75
C ALA A 405 1.39 13.18 21.36
N LEU A 406 1.08 13.69 20.14
CA LEU A 406 -0.29 13.85 19.67
C LEU A 406 -0.91 12.52 19.21
N VAL A 407 -0.13 11.65 18.61
CA VAL A 407 -0.63 10.40 18.02
C VAL A 407 -0.48 9.21 18.97
N GLU A 408 0.15 9.40 20.13
CA GLU A 408 0.32 8.40 21.20
C GLU A 408 1.03 7.12 20.70
N SER A 409 1.98 7.27 19.77
CA SER A 409 2.74 6.14 19.24
C SER A 409 4.20 6.57 19.00
N PRO A 410 5.21 5.79 19.47
CA PRO A 410 6.60 6.18 19.39
C PRO A 410 7.10 6.23 17.95
N ILE A 411 7.88 7.27 17.62
CA ILE A 411 8.60 7.36 16.35
C ILE A 411 9.93 6.61 16.50
N ARG A 412 10.03 5.45 15.86
CA ARG A 412 11.27 4.63 15.89
C ARG A 412 12.18 4.88 14.69
N TYR A 413 11.61 5.30 13.55
CA TYR A 413 12.35 5.46 12.31
C TYR A 413 12.06 6.81 11.68
N VAL A 414 13.10 7.49 11.21
CA VAL A 414 12.98 8.77 10.51
C VAL A 414 13.78 8.72 9.22
N SER A 415 13.11 8.89 8.08
CA SER A 415 13.77 8.97 6.77
C SER A 415 14.03 10.45 6.39
N VAL A 416 15.28 10.74 6.10
CA VAL A 416 15.81 12.09 5.80
C VAL A 416 16.36 12.18 4.37
N GLY A 417 15.82 11.42 3.45
CA GLY A 417 16.21 11.41 2.03
C GLY A 417 15.77 10.15 1.31
N THR A 418 16.22 9.95 0.10
CA THR A 418 15.78 8.84 -0.78
C THR A 418 16.60 7.56 -0.65
N ARG A 419 17.86 7.64 -0.20
CA ARG A 419 18.77 6.50 -0.14
C ARG A 419 18.51 5.62 1.08
N ARG A 420 18.88 4.34 0.99
CA ARG A 420 18.76 3.35 2.08
C ARG A 420 19.43 3.82 3.38
N ASP A 421 20.64 4.37 3.29
CA ASP A 421 21.41 4.85 4.43
C ASP A 421 20.87 6.15 5.09
N GLN A 422 19.81 6.72 4.52
CA GLN A 422 19.15 7.93 5.03
C GLN A 422 17.88 7.57 5.84
N ILE A 423 17.98 6.54 6.70
CA ILE A 423 16.99 6.22 7.73
C ILE A 423 17.68 6.19 9.09
N ILE A 424 17.17 6.98 10.03
CA ILE A 424 17.59 7.01 11.42
C ILE A 424 16.78 5.96 12.20
N GLY A 425 17.40 5.24 13.15
CA GLY A 425 16.72 4.30 14.05
C GLY A 425 16.76 2.83 13.60
N LEU A 426 17.52 2.47 12.56
CA LEU A 426 17.68 1.09 12.04
C LEU A 426 18.81 0.33 12.71
#